data_87f7cf7e001d80fa132355421f3078e3
#
_entry.id   87f7cf7e001d80fa132355421f3078e3
#
_cell.length_a   1.000
_cell.length_b   1.000
_cell.length_c   1.000
_cell.angle_alpha   90.00
_cell.angle_beta   90.00
_cell.angle_gamma   90.00
#
_symmetry.space_group_name_H-M   'P 1'
#
loop_
_entity.id
_entity.type
_entity.pdbx_description
1 polymer ?
#
loop_
_entity_poly.entity_id
_entity_poly.type
_entity_poly.pdbx_seq_one_letter_code
_entity_poly.pdbx_strand_id
1 'polypeptide(L)'
;MNITVLGCGRWGSFLAWYHGQKHNVALWGREGSRGFAQLCKTRANSYVALPKNVHTKPELARALEFADTVVISISAQQLRAFARRLNAFPLS
;
A
#
# COMPACT_ATOMS: atom_id res chain seq x y z
N MET A 1 11.64 5.80 -9.33
CA MET A 1 10.99 4.48 -9.32
C MET A 1 9.62 4.60 -8.70
N ASN A 2 8.66 3.90 -9.24
CA ASN A 2 7.31 3.86 -8.68
C ASN A 2 7.14 2.57 -7.88
N ILE A 3 6.86 2.71 -6.59
CA ILE A 3 6.75 1.58 -5.67
C ILE A 3 5.33 1.52 -5.15
N THR A 4 4.72 0.35 -5.20
CA THR A 4 3.43 0.12 -4.57
C THR A 4 3.62 -0.75 -3.34
N VAL A 5 3.10 -0.28 -2.20
CA VAL A 5 3.09 -1.03 -0.95
C VAL A 5 1.67 -1.54 -0.72
N LEU A 6 1.52 -2.85 -0.65
CA LEU A 6 0.24 -3.51 -0.41
C LEU A 6 0.14 -3.86 1.07
N GLY A 7 -0.75 -3.18 1.77
CA GLY A 7 -0.93 -3.30 3.20
C GLY A 7 -0.56 -2.01 3.91
N CYS A 8 -1.42 -1.56 4.82
CA CYS A 8 -1.28 -0.26 5.46
C CYS A 8 -1.18 -0.33 6.98
N GLY A 9 -0.87 -1.51 7.52
CA GLY A 9 -0.63 -1.66 8.94
C GLY A 9 0.69 -1.00 9.36
N ARG A 10 1.21 -1.41 10.52
CA ARG A 10 2.42 -0.82 11.07
C ARG A 10 3.59 -0.86 10.09
N TRP A 11 3.89 -2.03 9.55
CA TRP A 11 5.01 -2.20 8.63
C TRP A 11 4.74 -1.60 7.25
N GLY A 12 3.51 -1.76 6.75
CA GLY A 12 3.16 -1.21 5.44
C GLY A 12 3.25 0.30 5.41
N SER A 13 2.71 0.98 6.43
CA SER A 13 2.79 2.43 6.52
C SER A 13 4.23 2.91 6.71
N PHE A 14 5.03 2.19 7.51
CA PHE A 14 6.46 2.50 7.66
C PHE A 14 7.21 2.37 6.34
N LEU A 15 6.98 1.28 5.59
CA LEU A 15 7.64 1.07 4.30
C LEU A 15 7.23 2.14 3.29
N ALA A 16 5.97 2.54 3.27
CA ALA A 16 5.53 3.64 2.42
C ALA A 16 6.22 4.94 2.78
N TRP A 17 6.32 5.24 4.06
CA TRP A 17 7.05 6.41 4.54
C TRP A 17 8.53 6.36 4.16
N TYR A 18 9.16 5.21 4.38
CA TYR A 18 10.59 5.03 4.10
C TYR A 18 10.90 5.20 2.61
N HIS A 19 10.19 4.51 1.75
CA HIS A 19 10.41 4.61 0.31
C HIS A 19 9.96 5.95 -0.25
N GLY A 20 8.98 6.58 0.38
CA GLY A 20 8.51 7.90 0.00
C GLY A 20 9.53 9.01 0.19
N GLN A 21 10.65 8.74 0.88
CA GLN A 21 11.73 9.72 1.00
C GLN A 21 12.43 9.97 -0.33
N LYS A 22 12.45 8.99 -1.22
CA LYS A 22 13.20 9.06 -2.49
C LYS A 22 12.40 8.68 -3.72
N HIS A 23 11.23 8.04 -3.55
CA HIS A 23 10.48 7.47 -4.66
C HIS A 23 9.02 7.87 -4.59
N ASN A 24 8.33 7.76 -5.71
CA ASN A 24 6.87 7.85 -5.73
C ASN A 24 6.29 6.54 -5.23
N VAL A 25 5.37 6.61 -4.27
CA VAL A 25 4.81 5.43 -3.63
C VAL A 25 3.29 5.46 -3.71
N ALA A 26 2.70 4.32 -4.05
CA ALA A 26 1.28 4.08 -3.86
C ALA A 26 1.11 3.16 -2.65
N LEU A 27 0.26 3.55 -1.73
CA LEU A 27 -0.06 2.74 -0.55
C LEU A 27 -1.48 2.25 -0.68
N TRP A 28 -1.64 0.93 -0.68
CA TRP A 28 -2.94 0.29 -0.76
C TRP A 28 -3.30 -0.36 0.56
N GLY A 29 -4.55 -0.15 0.99
CA GLY A 29 -5.12 -0.83 2.13
C GLY A 29 -6.39 -1.54 1.73
N ARG A 30 -6.71 -2.60 2.46
CA ARG A 30 -7.90 -3.41 2.25
C ARG A 30 -9.16 -2.59 2.49
N GLU A 31 -10.19 -2.84 1.68
CA GLU A 31 -11.52 -2.28 1.90
C GLU A 31 -12.01 -2.63 3.31
N GLY A 32 -12.56 -1.65 4.01
CA GLY A 32 -13.00 -1.81 5.40
C GLY A 32 -11.90 -1.61 6.44
N SER A 33 -10.65 -1.43 6.02
CA SER A 33 -9.57 -1.12 6.97
C SER A 33 -9.73 0.28 7.53
N ARG A 34 -9.89 0.39 8.84
CA ARG A 34 -9.97 1.68 9.53
C ARG A 34 -8.66 2.44 9.46
N GLY A 35 -7.55 1.73 9.55
CA GLY A 35 -6.23 2.32 9.46
C GLY A 35 -5.98 2.96 8.09
N PHE A 36 -6.40 2.28 7.03
CA PHE A 36 -6.28 2.84 5.69
C PHE A 36 -7.20 4.05 5.48
N ALA A 37 -8.43 3.96 5.98
CA ALA A 37 -9.36 5.10 5.90
C ALA A 37 -8.77 6.33 6.60
N GLN A 38 -8.15 6.15 7.76
CA GLN A 38 -7.48 7.23 8.46
C GLN A 38 -6.33 7.83 7.64
N LEU A 39 -5.50 6.98 7.04
CA LEU A 39 -4.39 7.45 6.19
C LEU A 39 -4.88 8.22 4.97
N CYS A 40 -5.98 7.79 4.35
CA CYS A 40 -6.58 8.52 3.24
C CYS A 40 -7.08 9.90 3.66
N LYS A 41 -7.65 9.99 4.87
CA LYS A 41 -8.26 11.21 5.37
C LYS A 41 -7.23 12.19 5.93
N THR A 42 -6.32 11.72 6.78
CA THR A 42 -5.40 12.59 7.53
C THR A 42 -3.96 12.51 7.07
N ARG A 43 -3.62 11.56 6.22
CA ARG A 43 -2.28 11.29 5.72
C ARG A 43 -1.28 10.94 6.84
N ALA A 44 -1.79 10.45 7.97
CA ALA A 44 -0.98 10.07 9.12
C ALA A 44 -1.67 9.00 9.95
N ASN A 45 -0.88 8.25 10.69
CA ASN A 45 -1.37 7.32 11.71
C ASN A 45 -0.47 7.42 12.95
N SER A 46 -0.62 6.48 13.90
CA SER A 46 0.18 6.49 15.12
C SER A 46 1.67 6.28 14.91
N TYR A 47 2.06 5.83 13.73
CA TYR A 47 3.43 5.44 13.44
C TYR A 47 4.16 6.45 12.54
N VAL A 48 3.47 6.96 11.53
CA VAL A 48 4.11 7.79 10.49
C VAL A 48 3.16 8.89 9.99
N ALA A 49 3.75 9.95 9.43
CA ALA A 49 3.07 10.92 8.59
C ALA A 49 3.56 10.73 7.15
N LEU A 50 2.65 10.62 6.20
CA LEU A 50 3.01 10.27 4.83
C LEU A 50 3.62 11.46 4.08
N PRO A 51 4.78 11.28 3.40
CA PRO A 51 5.33 12.30 2.52
C PRO A 51 4.41 12.63 1.35
N LYS A 52 4.65 13.77 0.70
CA LYS A 52 3.82 14.25 -0.42
C LYS A 52 3.74 13.28 -1.58
N ASN A 53 4.81 12.56 -1.85
CA ASN A 53 4.89 11.63 -2.97
C ASN A 53 4.38 10.22 -2.65
N VAL A 54 3.78 10.04 -1.46
CA VAL A 54 3.03 8.82 -1.14
C VAL A 54 1.56 9.07 -1.43
N HIS A 55 1.00 8.26 -2.32
CA HIS A 55 -0.40 8.36 -2.74
C HIS A 55 -1.18 7.17 -2.21
N THR A 56 -2.29 7.43 -1.54
CA THR A 56 -3.18 6.37 -1.09
C THR A 56 -4.06 5.93 -2.27
N LYS A 57 -4.07 4.62 -2.54
CA LYS A 57 -4.83 4.05 -3.66
C LYS A 57 -5.80 3.00 -3.12
N PRO A 58 -7.09 3.30 -3.04
CA PRO A 58 -8.07 2.32 -2.52
C PRO A 58 -8.36 1.18 -3.49
N GLU A 59 -8.15 1.37 -4.78
CA GLU A 59 -8.39 0.33 -5.77
C GLU A 59 -7.13 -0.46 -6.06
N LEU A 60 -7.17 -1.77 -5.84
CA LEU A 60 -6.02 -2.65 -6.03
C LEU A 60 -5.47 -2.61 -7.45
N ALA A 61 -6.35 -2.60 -8.45
CA ALA A 61 -5.93 -2.56 -9.85
C ALA A 61 -5.09 -1.31 -10.14
N ARG A 62 -5.51 -0.16 -9.64
CA ARG A 62 -4.78 1.09 -9.85
C ARG A 62 -3.46 1.13 -9.09
N ALA A 63 -3.44 0.54 -7.89
CA ALA A 63 -2.20 0.43 -7.13
C ALA A 63 -1.18 -0.43 -7.87
N LEU A 64 -1.63 -1.52 -8.49
CA LEU A 64 -0.75 -2.41 -9.26
C LEU A 64 -0.28 -1.75 -10.57
N GLU A 65 -1.15 -1.01 -11.25
CA GLU A 65 -0.78 -0.30 -12.48
C GLU A 65 0.30 0.77 -12.23
N PHE A 66 0.29 1.36 -11.05
CA PHE A 66 1.24 2.40 -10.68
C PHE A 66 2.68 1.88 -10.61
N ALA A 67 2.87 0.60 -10.28
CA ALA A 67 4.13 0.12 -9.74
C ALA A 67 5.12 -0.39 -10.77
N ASP A 68 6.39 -0.01 -10.62
CA ASP A 68 7.54 -0.75 -11.16
C ASP A 68 7.91 -1.89 -10.21
N THR A 69 7.73 -1.67 -8.91
CA THR A 69 8.04 -2.63 -7.85
C THR A 69 6.89 -2.68 -6.87
N VAL A 70 6.49 -3.89 -6.49
CA VAL A 70 5.42 -4.12 -5.52
C VAL A 70 6.02 -4.73 -4.25
N VAL A 71 5.71 -4.10 -3.10
CA VAL A 71 6.09 -4.60 -1.79
C VAL A 71 4.82 -5.08 -1.09
N ILE A 72 4.81 -6.34 -0.67
CA ILE A 72 3.65 -6.94 0.00
C ILE A 72 3.91 -6.94 1.50
N SER A 73 3.05 -6.25 2.25
CA SER A 73 3.16 -6.13 3.71
C SER A 73 1.81 -6.47 4.36
N ILE A 74 1.42 -7.73 4.26
CA ILE A 74 0.20 -8.24 4.87
C ILE A 74 0.54 -9.46 5.73
N SER A 75 -0.35 -9.82 6.68
CA SER A 75 -0.12 -10.97 7.54
C SER A 75 -0.09 -12.26 6.75
N ALA A 76 0.63 -13.28 7.27
CA ALA A 76 0.71 -14.59 6.63
C ALA A 76 -0.67 -15.24 6.49
N GLN A 77 -1.57 -14.99 7.43
CA GLN A 77 -2.93 -15.53 7.38
C GLN A 77 -3.73 -14.97 6.21
N GLN A 78 -3.48 -13.72 5.87
CA GLN A 78 -4.19 -13.04 4.78
C GLN A 78 -3.50 -13.27 3.43
N LEU A 79 -2.23 -13.64 3.44
CA LEU A 79 -1.42 -13.73 2.23
C LEU A 79 -2.00 -14.74 1.24
N ARG A 80 -2.49 -15.88 1.73
CA ARG A 80 -3.03 -16.93 0.87
C ARG A 80 -4.28 -16.46 0.10
N ALA A 81 -5.22 -15.83 0.82
CA ALA A 81 -6.41 -15.28 0.19
C ALA A 81 -6.05 -14.13 -0.75
N PHE A 82 -5.08 -13.32 -0.36
CA PHE A 82 -4.63 -12.19 -1.17
C PHE A 82 -3.92 -12.65 -2.45
N ALA A 83 -3.14 -13.72 -2.39
CA ALA A 83 -2.48 -14.28 -3.55
C ALA A 83 -3.49 -14.72 -4.62
N ARG A 84 -4.61 -15.31 -4.22
CA ARG A 84 -5.70 -15.64 -5.14
C ARG A 84 -6.27 -14.41 -5.82
N ARG A 85 -6.42 -13.33 -5.08
CA ARG A 85 -6.91 -12.07 -5.61
C ARG A 85 -5.92 -11.46 -6.59
N LEU A 86 -4.63 -11.52 -6.30
CA LEU A 86 -3.58 -11.03 -7.20
C LEU A 86 -3.54 -11.79 -8.52
N ASN A 87 -3.82 -13.08 -8.50
CA ASN A 87 -3.84 -13.90 -9.72
C ASN A 87 -4.93 -13.48 -10.71
N ALA A 88 -5.91 -12.69 -10.29
CA ALA A 88 -6.92 -12.13 -11.17
C ALA A 88 -6.43 -10.91 -11.95
N PHE A 89 -5.25 -10.37 -11.63
CA PHE A 89 -4.68 -9.22 -12.30
C PHE A 89 -3.47 -9.62 -13.14
N PRO A 90 -3.33 -9.06 -14.36
CA PRO A 90 -2.14 -9.30 -15.15
C PRO A 90 -0.96 -8.55 -14.54
N LEU A 91 -0.04 -9.30 -13.97
CA LEU A 91 1.22 -8.76 -13.45
C LEU A 91 2.29 -8.95 -14.52
N SER A 92 2.76 -7.85 -15.03
CA SER A 92 3.83 -7.89 -16.03
C SER A 92 5.21 -7.81 -15.40
#